data_9fe8953847454129a44d768709df453a
#
_entry.id   9fe8953847454129a44d768709df453a
#
_cell.length_a   1.000
_cell.length_b   1.000
_cell.length_c   1.000
_cell.angle_alpha   90.00
_cell.angle_beta   90.00
_cell.angle_gamma   90.00
#
_symmetry.space_group_name_H-M   'P 1'
#
loop_
_entity.id
_entity.type
_entity.pdbx_description
1 polymer ?
#
loop_
_entity_poly.entity_id
_entity_poly.type
_entity_poly.pdbx_seq_one_letter_code
_entity_poly.pdbx_strand_id
1 'polypeptide(L)'
;MWKRSSNTKNDKTLIFLGCISLVILVVFLLIKNNLPDGRDVENEIAVQYMEEMIDAISVYCQENGISPDPVNDPLLSGLIGEEWTEITTTIGHLDAKQTTLNPDFASLMVDLLKEAGVESGDPIALGCSGSFPGLLLASLAGAKALDLECRSIVSLGASSYGANRMAFSILDIYQVLFRAGLLDAGPIAVSLGGEGDRALEWESFIREEMIKKVETS
;
A
#
# COMPACT_ATOMS: atom_id res chain seq x y z
N MET A 1 -59.75 16.05 -12.81
CA MET A 1 -59.04 16.17 -14.12
C MET A 1 -57.86 17.14 -13.94
N TRP A 2 -56.68 16.62 -13.65
CA TRP A 2 -55.51 17.44 -13.36
C TRP A 2 -54.79 17.77 -14.68
N LYS A 3 -54.80 19.04 -15.08
CA LYS A 3 -54.07 19.54 -16.24
C LYS A 3 -52.60 19.68 -15.88
N ARG A 4 -51.75 18.78 -16.37
CA ARG A 4 -50.27 18.87 -16.30
C ARG A 4 -49.86 20.04 -17.20
N SER A 5 -49.53 21.20 -16.62
CA SER A 5 -48.89 22.30 -17.33
C SER A 5 -47.47 21.86 -17.66
N SER A 6 -47.19 21.51 -18.91
CA SER A 6 -45.82 21.24 -19.37
C SER A 6 -45.08 22.57 -19.43
N ASN A 7 -44.04 22.71 -18.58
CA ASN A 7 -43.19 23.89 -18.58
C ASN A 7 -42.09 23.70 -19.64
N THR A 8 -42.48 23.84 -20.91
CA THR A 8 -41.63 23.58 -22.10
C THR A 8 -40.32 24.40 -22.16
N LYS A 9 -40.20 25.47 -21.37
CA LYS A 9 -38.95 26.23 -21.22
C LYS A 9 -37.93 25.48 -20.37
N ASN A 10 -38.37 24.90 -19.25
CA ASN A 10 -37.48 24.13 -18.36
C ASN A 10 -37.00 22.85 -19.04
N ASP A 11 -37.86 22.20 -19.84
CA ASP A 11 -37.47 20.98 -20.56
C ASP A 11 -36.37 21.23 -21.60
N LYS A 12 -36.43 22.35 -22.35
CA LYS A 12 -35.43 22.75 -23.30
C LYS A 12 -34.10 23.07 -22.61
N THR A 13 -34.12 23.73 -21.45
CA THR A 13 -32.95 24.06 -20.67
C THR A 13 -32.28 22.78 -20.11
N LEU A 14 -33.09 21.82 -19.63
CA LEU A 14 -32.56 20.53 -19.16
C LEU A 14 -31.94 19.71 -20.27
N ILE A 15 -32.58 19.67 -21.46
CA ILE A 15 -31.99 19.01 -22.65
C ILE A 15 -30.66 19.66 -23.04
N PHE A 16 -30.60 20.98 -23.06
CA PHE A 16 -29.39 21.72 -23.41
C PHE A 16 -28.25 21.44 -22.41
N LEU A 17 -28.52 21.47 -21.11
CA LEU A 17 -27.55 21.11 -20.07
C LEU A 17 -27.10 19.65 -20.19
N GLY A 18 -28.01 18.73 -20.48
CA GLY A 18 -27.69 17.33 -20.72
C GLY A 18 -26.76 17.13 -21.92
N CYS A 19 -27.02 17.85 -23.02
CA CYS A 19 -26.13 17.83 -24.19
C CYS A 19 -24.72 18.39 -23.87
N ILE A 20 -24.65 19.47 -23.10
CA ILE A 20 -23.36 20.04 -22.69
C ILE A 20 -22.60 19.04 -21.82
N SER A 21 -23.25 18.42 -20.83
CA SER A 21 -22.63 17.41 -19.98
C SER A 21 -22.11 16.21 -20.78
N LEU A 22 -22.88 15.77 -21.77
CA LEU A 22 -22.48 14.68 -22.65
C LEU A 22 -21.23 15.07 -23.50
N VAL A 23 -21.21 16.29 -24.06
CA VAL A 23 -20.07 16.79 -24.81
C VAL A 23 -18.83 16.88 -23.92
N ILE A 24 -18.95 17.41 -22.70
CA ILE A 24 -17.83 17.47 -21.75
C ILE A 24 -17.32 16.08 -21.43
N LEU A 25 -18.21 15.11 -21.18
CA LEU A 25 -17.84 13.73 -20.91
C LEU A 25 -17.09 13.10 -22.11
N VAL A 26 -17.61 13.29 -23.34
CA VAL A 26 -16.96 12.77 -24.55
C VAL A 26 -15.59 13.40 -24.76
N VAL A 27 -15.48 14.73 -24.59
CA VAL A 27 -14.19 15.43 -24.70
C VAL A 27 -13.22 14.93 -23.63
N PHE A 28 -13.67 14.76 -22.38
CA PHE A 28 -12.86 14.20 -21.31
C PHE A 28 -12.36 12.78 -21.64
N LEU A 29 -13.23 11.91 -22.14
CA LEU A 29 -12.85 10.56 -22.55
C LEU A 29 -11.88 10.55 -23.74
N LEU A 30 -12.08 11.43 -24.70
CA LEU A 30 -11.17 11.58 -25.84
C LEU A 30 -9.79 12.10 -25.39
N ILE A 31 -9.75 13.09 -24.50
CA ILE A 31 -8.50 13.59 -23.94
C ILE A 31 -7.81 12.48 -23.15
N LYS A 32 -8.52 11.78 -22.27
CA LYS A 32 -7.97 10.69 -21.48
C LYS A 32 -7.38 9.57 -22.36
N ASN A 33 -8.05 9.19 -23.45
CA ASN A 33 -7.57 8.14 -24.36
C ASN A 33 -6.44 8.58 -25.28
N ASN A 34 -6.24 9.90 -25.48
CA ASN A 34 -5.18 10.45 -26.34
C ASN A 34 -4.05 11.12 -25.56
N LEU A 35 -4.18 11.26 -24.22
CA LEU A 35 -3.01 11.53 -23.41
C LEU A 35 -2.11 10.28 -23.54
N PRO A 36 -0.83 10.43 -23.96
CA PRO A 36 0.10 9.33 -23.78
C PRO A 36 0.00 8.95 -22.30
N ASP A 37 -0.07 7.67 -22.04
CA ASP A 37 0.12 7.17 -20.70
C ASP A 37 1.54 7.63 -20.34
N GLY A 38 1.65 8.76 -19.65
CA GLY A 38 2.91 9.45 -19.41
C GLY A 38 3.74 8.75 -18.33
N ARG A 39 3.46 7.44 -18.16
CA ARG A 39 4.28 6.59 -17.29
C ARG A 39 5.56 6.28 -18.03
N ASP A 40 6.65 6.64 -17.42
CA ASP A 40 7.96 6.17 -17.84
C ASP A 40 8.03 4.64 -17.65
N VAL A 41 8.97 3.99 -18.32
CA VAL A 41 9.15 2.53 -18.23
C VAL A 41 9.34 2.08 -16.77
N GLU A 42 10.07 2.88 -15.98
CA GLU A 42 10.30 2.59 -14.57
C GLU A 42 9.03 2.63 -13.72
N ASN A 43 8.06 3.49 -14.07
CA ASN A 43 6.76 3.55 -13.41
C ASN A 43 5.96 2.26 -13.65
N GLU A 44 5.95 1.75 -14.89
CA GLU A 44 5.30 0.48 -15.22
C GLU A 44 5.98 -0.71 -14.52
N ILE A 45 7.31 -0.74 -14.52
CA ILE A 45 8.09 -1.75 -13.80
C ILE A 45 7.79 -1.72 -12.31
N ALA A 46 7.71 -0.55 -11.69
CA ALA A 46 7.40 -0.42 -10.27
C ALA A 46 5.99 -0.96 -9.93
N VAL A 47 4.99 -0.63 -10.75
CA VAL A 47 3.63 -1.15 -10.59
C VAL A 47 3.64 -2.67 -10.66
N GLN A 48 4.28 -3.26 -11.67
CA GLN A 48 4.38 -4.71 -11.81
C GLN A 48 5.09 -5.37 -10.62
N TYR A 49 6.21 -4.81 -10.14
CA TYR A 49 6.87 -5.32 -8.94
C TYR A 49 5.98 -5.30 -7.70
N MET A 50 5.21 -4.23 -7.51
CA MET A 50 4.30 -4.15 -6.36
C MET A 50 3.17 -5.18 -6.48
N GLU A 51 2.63 -5.43 -7.67
CA GLU A 51 1.65 -6.48 -7.92
C GLU A 51 2.24 -7.88 -7.60
N GLU A 52 3.43 -8.18 -8.09
CA GLU A 52 4.14 -9.44 -7.81
C GLU A 52 4.39 -9.63 -6.30
N MET A 53 4.74 -8.56 -5.58
CA MET A 53 4.92 -8.59 -4.12
C MET A 53 3.60 -8.87 -3.39
N ILE A 54 2.50 -8.23 -3.79
CA ILE A 54 1.17 -8.46 -3.21
C ILE A 54 0.74 -9.90 -3.45
N ASP A 55 0.91 -10.42 -4.67
CA ASP A 55 0.56 -11.78 -5.03
C ASP A 55 1.36 -12.81 -4.23
N ALA A 56 2.67 -12.62 -4.08
CA ALA A 56 3.53 -13.50 -3.29
C ALA A 56 3.08 -13.56 -1.81
N ILE A 57 2.70 -12.43 -1.25
CA ILE A 57 2.19 -12.35 0.13
C ILE A 57 0.82 -13.03 0.24
N SER A 58 -0.09 -12.78 -0.69
CA SER A 58 -1.41 -13.40 -0.72
C SER A 58 -1.32 -14.93 -0.78
N VAL A 59 -0.47 -15.45 -1.66
CA VAL A 59 -0.22 -16.91 -1.79
C VAL A 59 0.34 -17.46 -0.48
N TYR A 60 1.35 -16.81 0.10
CA TYR A 60 1.93 -17.24 1.37
C TYR A 60 0.87 -17.28 2.49
N CYS A 61 0.03 -16.26 2.60
CA CYS A 61 -1.02 -16.21 3.60
C CYS A 61 -2.00 -17.37 3.46
N GLN A 62 -2.42 -17.68 2.22
CA GLN A 62 -3.32 -18.81 1.94
C GLN A 62 -2.69 -20.15 2.32
N GLU A 63 -1.43 -20.39 1.96
CA GLU A 63 -0.71 -21.65 2.23
C GLU A 63 -0.43 -21.86 3.72
N ASN A 64 -0.29 -20.77 4.51
CA ASN A 64 0.03 -20.84 5.93
C ASN A 64 -1.18 -20.62 6.86
N GLY A 65 -2.41 -20.61 6.30
CA GLY A 65 -3.64 -20.49 7.08
C GLY A 65 -3.84 -19.10 7.71
N ILE A 66 -3.17 -18.08 7.20
CA ILE A 66 -3.39 -16.69 7.56
C ILE A 66 -4.55 -16.18 6.71
N SER A 67 -5.74 -16.17 7.29
CA SER A 67 -6.97 -15.80 6.57
C SER A 67 -7.20 -14.29 6.67
N PRO A 68 -7.11 -13.53 5.56
CA PRO A 68 -7.54 -12.14 5.53
C PRO A 68 -9.05 -12.03 5.79
N ASP A 69 -9.49 -10.98 6.47
CA ASP A 69 -10.91 -10.68 6.59
C ASP A 69 -11.41 -10.09 5.26
N PRO A 70 -12.31 -10.75 4.52
CA PRO A 70 -12.77 -10.28 3.21
C PRO A 70 -13.55 -8.97 3.26
N VAL A 71 -13.99 -8.53 4.45
CA VAL A 71 -14.65 -7.23 4.63
C VAL A 71 -13.62 -6.11 4.70
N ASN A 72 -12.53 -6.32 5.45
CA ASN A 72 -11.48 -5.34 5.64
C ASN A 72 -10.38 -5.42 4.56
N ASP A 73 -10.15 -6.62 4.01
CA ASP A 73 -9.18 -6.89 2.93
C ASP A 73 -9.89 -7.55 1.74
N PRO A 74 -10.67 -6.78 0.95
CA PRO A 74 -11.45 -7.35 -0.16
C PRO A 74 -10.57 -7.91 -1.30
N LEU A 75 -9.29 -7.52 -1.35
CA LEU A 75 -8.31 -8.09 -2.29
C LEU A 75 -7.68 -9.39 -1.79
N LEU A 76 -7.97 -9.78 -0.55
CA LEU A 76 -7.36 -10.92 0.13
C LEU A 76 -5.83 -10.91 0.08
N SER A 77 -5.26 -9.71 0.15
CA SER A 77 -3.82 -9.48 0.02
C SER A 77 -3.02 -10.02 1.21
N GLY A 78 -3.66 -10.17 2.39
CA GLY A 78 -3.00 -10.50 3.65
C GLY A 78 -2.31 -9.30 4.32
N LEU A 79 -2.27 -8.15 3.66
CA LEU A 79 -1.58 -6.92 4.12
C LEU A 79 -2.45 -6.04 5.03
N ILE A 80 -3.76 -6.27 5.06
CA ILE A 80 -4.66 -5.62 6.01
C ILE A 80 -4.79 -6.50 7.25
N GLY A 81 -4.36 -5.98 8.38
CA GLY A 81 -4.46 -6.63 9.67
C GLY A 81 -5.82 -6.45 10.33
N GLU A 82 -5.82 -6.50 11.65
CA GLU A 82 -7.00 -6.38 12.49
C GLU A 82 -7.13 -4.97 13.06
N GLU A 83 -8.33 -4.63 13.56
CA GLU A 83 -8.53 -3.34 14.21
C GLU A 83 -7.62 -3.17 15.41
N TRP A 84 -7.47 -4.25 16.22
CA TRP A 84 -6.59 -4.24 17.38
C TRP A 84 -6.04 -5.64 17.68
N THR A 85 -4.75 -5.70 17.97
CA THR A 85 -4.04 -6.92 18.37
C THR A 85 -3.04 -6.60 19.49
N GLU A 86 -2.28 -7.57 19.94
CA GLU A 86 -1.28 -7.43 20.99
C GLU A 86 -0.11 -6.52 20.59
N ILE A 87 0.16 -6.40 19.29
CA ILE A 87 1.25 -5.57 18.73
C ILE A 87 0.76 -4.28 18.08
N THR A 88 -0.51 -3.93 18.28
CA THR A 88 -1.05 -2.65 17.85
C THR A 88 -0.60 -1.53 18.80
N THR A 89 -0.02 -0.46 18.24
CA THR A 89 0.55 0.66 19.01
C THR A 89 -0.31 1.92 18.97
N THR A 90 -1.17 2.06 17.98
CA THR A 90 -2.02 3.25 17.83
C THR A 90 -3.22 2.98 16.92
N ILE A 91 -4.22 3.84 17.01
CA ILE A 91 -5.38 3.78 16.12
C ILE A 91 -4.97 4.16 14.69
N GLY A 92 -5.53 3.46 13.72
CA GLY A 92 -5.36 3.72 12.29
C GLY A 92 -6.68 3.66 11.53
N HIS A 93 -6.70 4.21 10.32
CA HIS A 93 -7.88 4.24 9.45
C HIS A 93 -7.78 3.15 8.37
N LEU A 94 -8.79 2.29 8.29
CA LEU A 94 -8.82 1.16 7.35
C LEU A 94 -8.73 1.62 5.89
N ASP A 95 -9.51 2.64 5.52
CA ASP A 95 -9.55 3.18 4.16
C ASP A 95 -8.18 3.68 3.68
N ALA A 96 -7.39 4.28 4.58
CA ALA A 96 -6.03 4.69 4.26
C ALA A 96 -5.11 3.49 3.98
N LYS A 97 -5.30 2.37 4.70
CA LYS A 97 -4.54 1.14 4.45
C LYS A 97 -4.91 0.51 3.11
N GLN A 98 -6.22 0.38 2.86
CA GLN A 98 -6.74 -0.14 1.60
C GLN A 98 -6.29 0.69 0.40
N THR A 99 -6.33 2.02 0.51
CA THR A 99 -5.88 2.93 -0.55
C THR A 99 -4.42 2.69 -0.93
N THR A 100 -3.54 2.47 0.05
CA THR A 100 -2.10 2.26 -0.21
C THR A 100 -1.75 0.90 -0.79
N LEU A 101 -2.72 -0.03 -0.91
CA LEU A 101 -2.54 -1.30 -1.63
C LEU A 101 -2.71 -1.14 -3.15
N ASN A 102 -3.14 0.02 -3.64
CA ASN A 102 -3.17 0.27 -5.07
C ASN A 102 -1.74 0.31 -5.64
N PRO A 103 -1.37 -0.55 -6.60
CA PRO A 103 -0.03 -0.58 -7.18
C PRO A 103 0.43 0.73 -7.82
N ASP A 104 -0.50 1.62 -8.17
CA ASP A 104 -0.16 2.97 -8.67
C ASP A 104 0.64 3.80 -7.64
N PHE A 105 0.64 3.43 -6.35
CA PHE A 105 1.53 4.07 -5.38
C PHE A 105 3.01 3.77 -5.64
N ALA A 106 3.34 2.65 -6.27
CA ALA A 106 4.72 2.38 -6.69
C ALA A 106 5.17 3.31 -7.81
N SER A 107 4.27 3.62 -8.78
CA SER A 107 4.51 4.64 -9.79
C SER A 107 4.72 6.03 -9.16
N LEU A 108 3.88 6.40 -8.19
CA LEU A 108 4.05 7.65 -7.45
C LEU A 108 5.40 7.71 -6.72
N MET A 109 5.87 6.60 -6.15
CA MET A 109 7.19 6.54 -5.50
C MET A 109 8.33 6.76 -6.50
N VAL A 110 8.24 6.22 -7.71
CA VAL A 110 9.20 6.49 -8.79
C VAL A 110 9.25 7.98 -9.09
N ASP A 111 8.09 8.63 -9.26
CA ASP A 111 8.03 10.05 -9.57
C ASP A 111 8.66 10.91 -8.45
N LEU A 112 8.32 10.61 -7.18
CA LEU A 112 8.87 11.33 -6.02
C LEU A 112 10.38 11.13 -5.88
N LEU A 113 10.89 9.94 -6.12
CA LEU A 113 12.33 9.64 -6.08
C LEU A 113 13.07 10.37 -7.21
N LYS A 114 12.53 10.37 -8.42
CA LYS A 114 13.07 11.14 -9.56
C LYS A 114 13.06 12.65 -9.26
N GLU A 115 11.98 13.17 -8.68
CA GLU A 115 11.89 14.57 -8.27
C GLU A 115 12.95 14.93 -7.22
N ALA A 116 13.27 13.99 -6.32
CA ALA A 116 14.34 14.13 -5.35
C ALA A 116 15.74 14.09 -5.98
N GLY A 117 15.88 13.74 -7.25
CA GLY A 117 17.12 13.75 -8.00
C GLY A 117 18.01 12.54 -7.76
N VAL A 118 17.43 11.37 -7.40
CA VAL A 118 18.22 10.13 -7.28
C VAL A 118 18.58 9.57 -8.65
N GLU A 119 19.74 8.94 -8.73
CA GLU A 119 20.24 8.26 -9.92
C GLU A 119 20.41 6.74 -9.66
N SER A 120 20.43 5.92 -10.72
CA SER A 120 20.65 4.48 -10.61
C SER A 120 21.96 4.19 -9.83
N GLY A 121 21.89 3.28 -8.87
CA GLY A 121 22.99 2.92 -7.98
C GLY A 121 23.07 3.79 -6.72
N ASP A 122 22.26 4.82 -6.58
CA ASP A 122 22.28 5.65 -5.37
C ASP A 122 21.74 4.88 -4.16
N PRO A 123 22.36 5.04 -2.98
CA PRO A 123 21.84 4.49 -1.74
C PRO A 123 20.71 5.33 -1.20
N ILE A 124 19.59 4.69 -0.87
CA ILE A 124 18.47 5.32 -0.16
C ILE A 124 18.22 4.65 1.19
N ALA A 125 17.75 5.42 2.16
CA ALA A 125 17.33 4.92 3.46
C ALA A 125 15.80 4.90 3.54
N LEU A 126 15.23 3.76 3.93
CA LEU A 126 13.79 3.58 4.13
C LEU A 126 13.52 3.27 5.61
N GLY A 127 12.86 4.19 6.31
CA GLY A 127 12.32 3.96 7.66
C GLY A 127 10.84 3.65 7.59
N CYS A 128 10.40 2.49 8.10
CA CYS A 128 8.99 2.12 8.08
C CYS A 128 8.59 1.30 9.31
N SER A 129 7.29 1.26 9.57
CA SER A 129 6.68 0.41 10.60
C SER A 129 5.65 -0.51 9.98
N GLY A 130 5.13 -1.45 10.74
CA GLY A 130 4.00 -2.29 10.33
C GLY A 130 2.72 -1.51 9.97
N SER A 131 2.69 -0.20 10.19
CA SER A 131 1.47 0.61 10.03
C SER A 131 0.95 0.71 8.60
N PHE A 132 1.84 0.78 7.60
CA PHE A 132 1.46 0.93 6.19
C PHE A 132 2.22 -0.05 5.30
N PRO A 133 1.86 -1.35 5.33
CA PRO A 133 2.56 -2.34 4.51
C PRO A 133 2.47 -2.05 3.00
N GLY A 134 1.34 -1.48 2.51
CA GLY A 134 1.23 -1.06 1.11
C GLY A 134 2.25 -0.01 0.70
N LEU A 135 2.52 1.01 1.54
CA LEU A 135 3.55 2.02 1.25
C LEU A 135 4.97 1.44 1.33
N LEU A 136 5.19 0.45 2.20
CA LEU A 136 6.44 -0.29 2.20
C LEU A 136 6.68 -0.96 0.84
N LEU A 137 5.70 -1.72 0.35
CA LEU A 137 5.80 -2.39 -0.94
C LEU A 137 6.01 -1.39 -2.08
N ALA A 138 5.23 -0.30 -2.10
CA ALA A 138 5.38 0.76 -3.09
C ALA A 138 6.79 1.37 -3.10
N SER A 139 7.37 1.62 -1.90
CA SER A 139 8.71 2.18 -1.77
C SER A 139 9.79 1.21 -2.23
N LEU A 140 9.67 -0.08 -1.89
CA LEU A 140 10.61 -1.13 -2.32
C LEU A 140 10.52 -1.37 -3.83
N ALA A 141 9.31 -1.38 -4.38
CA ALA A 141 9.08 -1.53 -5.82
C ALA A 141 9.63 -0.34 -6.61
N GLY A 142 9.39 0.89 -6.15
CA GLY A 142 9.95 2.10 -6.76
C GLY A 142 11.49 2.12 -6.71
N ALA A 143 12.07 1.76 -5.57
CA ALA A 143 13.52 1.65 -5.43
C ALA A 143 14.11 0.60 -6.40
N LYS A 144 13.46 -0.55 -6.50
CA LYS A 144 13.88 -1.64 -7.40
C LYS A 144 13.77 -1.21 -8.87
N ALA A 145 12.70 -0.54 -9.25
CA ALA A 145 12.49 -0.08 -10.63
C ALA A 145 13.53 0.98 -11.07
N LEU A 146 14.04 1.77 -10.12
CA LEU A 146 15.09 2.76 -10.36
C LEU A 146 16.52 2.23 -10.11
N ASP A 147 16.65 0.93 -9.80
CA ASP A 147 17.96 0.30 -9.51
C ASP A 147 18.70 1.00 -8.35
N LEU A 148 18.00 1.33 -7.26
CA LEU A 148 18.56 1.98 -6.08
C LEU A 148 18.99 0.97 -5.02
N GLU A 149 20.04 1.29 -4.27
CA GLU A 149 20.45 0.52 -3.09
C GLU A 149 19.56 0.87 -1.88
N CYS A 150 18.40 0.22 -1.73
CA CYS A 150 17.49 0.47 -0.62
C CYS A 150 17.98 -0.21 0.67
N ARG A 151 18.25 0.59 1.70
CA ARG A 151 18.60 0.13 3.04
C ARG A 151 17.47 0.48 4.01
N SER A 152 16.75 -0.54 4.50
CA SER A 152 15.58 -0.34 5.33
C SER A 152 15.82 -0.60 6.81
N ILE A 153 15.18 0.21 7.64
CA ILE A 153 15.04 0.01 9.09
C ILE A 153 13.55 -0.13 9.35
N VAL A 154 13.14 -1.18 10.06
CA VAL A 154 11.72 -1.45 10.29
C VAL A 154 11.39 -1.56 11.77
N SER A 155 10.16 -1.18 12.15
CA SER A 155 9.62 -1.46 13.46
C SER A 155 8.40 -2.37 13.38
N LEU A 156 8.29 -3.33 14.33
CA LEU A 156 7.25 -4.35 14.34
C LEU A 156 5.88 -3.78 14.71
N GLY A 157 5.84 -2.81 15.61
CA GLY A 157 4.62 -2.15 16.03
C GLY A 157 3.88 -1.50 14.87
N ALA A 158 2.57 -1.67 14.86
CA ALA A 158 1.72 -1.20 13.77
C ALA A 158 0.49 -0.46 14.31
N SER A 159 -0.04 0.47 13.53
CA SER A 159 -1.38 1.00 13.81
C SER A 159 -2.46 0.00 13.40
N SER A 160 -3.70 0.22 13.86
CA SER A 160 -4.88 -0.55 13.46
C SER A 160 -4.87 -0.85 11.97
N TYR A 161 -5.25 -2.06 11.60
CA TYR A 161 -5.31 -2.55 10.22
C TYR A 161 -3.98 -2.56 9.45
N GLY A 162 -2.85 -2.31 10.10
CA GLY A 162 -1.52 -2.51 9.52
C GLY A 162 -1.08 -3.98 9.58
N ALA A 163 0.21 -4.25 9.39
CA ALA A 163 0.80 -5.59 9.61
C ALA A 163 0.94 -5.86 11.11
N ASN A 164 -0.19 -5.87 11.82
CA ASN A 164 -0.28 -5.89 13.28
C ASN A 164 -0.57 -7.28 13.87
N ARG A 165 -0.43 -8.37 13.10
CA ARG A 165 -0.56 -9.72 13.62
C ARG A 165 0.79 -10.25 14.08
N MET A 166 0.87 -10.82 15.28
CA MET A 166 2.11 -11.47 15.77
C MET A 166 2.57 -12.59 14.84
N ALA A 167 1.62 -13.35 14.30
CA ALA A 167 1.90 -14.43 13.35
C ALA A 167 2.33 -13.93 11.96
N PHE A 168 1.96 -12.71 11.59
CA PHE A 168 2.30 -12.11 10.30
C PHE A 168 2.50 -10.60 10.43
N SER A 169 3.71 -10.21 10.74
CA SER A 169 4.17 -8.84 10.94
C SER A 169 4.94 -8.33 9.71
N ILE A 170 5.40 -7.09 9.77
CA ILE A 170 6.26 -6.50 8.73
C ILE A 170 7.53 -7.33 8.46
N LEU A 171 8.07 -8.01 9.48
CA LEU A 171 9.25 -8.86 9.33
C LEU A 171 8.94 -10.11 8.49
N ASP A 172 7.76 -10.69 8.68
CA ASP A 172 7.30 -11.83 7.87
C ASP A 172 7.09 -11.42 6.41
N ILE A 173 6.58 -10.20 6.16
CA ILE A 173 6.48 -9.63 4.81
C ILE A 173 7.85 -9.63 4.13
N TYR A 174 8.89 -9.10 4.80
CA TYR A 174 10.25 -9.12 4.25
C TYR A 174 10.75 -10.54 3.95
N GLN A 175 10.49 -11.50 4.86
CA GLN A 175 10.90 -12.89 4.66
C GLN A 175 10.19 -13.54 3.46
N VAL A 176 8.90 -13.28 3.29
CA VAL A 176 8.14 -13.76 2.13
C VAL A 176 8.74 -13.22 0.84
N LEU A 177 8.94 -11.91 0.77
CA LEU A 177 9.49 -11.26 -0.42
C LEU A 177 10.92 -11.72 -0.74
N PHE A 178 11.75 -11.91 0.28
CA PHE A 178 13.10 -12.44 0.12
C PHE A 178 13.08 -13.88 -0.41
N ARG A 179 12.23 -14.75 0.15
CA ARG A 179 12.10 -16.15 -0.31
C ARG A 179 11.52 -16.26 -1.73
N ALA A 180 10.68 -15.30 -2.11
CA ALA A 180 10.14 -15.20 -3.46
C ALA A 180 11.17 -14.65 -4.49
N GLY A 181 12.34 -14.18 -4.04
CA GLY A 181 13.36 -13.56 -4.90
C GLY A 181 12.99 -12.14 -5.36
N LEU A 182 12.01 -11.52 -4.70
CA LEU A 182 11.58 -10.15 -5.00
C LEU A 182 12.42 -9.09 -4.25
N LEU A 183 13.15 -9.50 -3.22
CA LEU A 183 14.14 -8.68 -2.50
C LEU A 183 15.48 -9.40 -2.43
N ASP A 184 16.55 -8.64 -2.52
CA ASP A 184 17.93 -9.15 -2.45
C ASP A 184 18.46 -9.18 -1.00
N ALA A 185 17.83 -8.40 -0.08
CA ALA A 185 18.20 -8.31 1.33
C ALA A 185 17.01 -7.98 2.23
N GLY A 186 17.10 -8.37 3.50
CA GLY A 186 16.19 -7.96 4.55
C GLY A 186 16.53 -6.56 5.10
N PRO A 187 15.76 -6.10 6.12
CA PRO A 187 16.07 -4.84 6.80
C PRO A 187 17.40 -4.91 7.55
N ILE A 188 18.16 -3.81 7.55
CA ILE A 188 19.46 -3.72 8.25
C ILE A 188 19.32 -3.58 9.76
N ALA A 189 18.15 -3.15 10.24
CA ALA A 189 17.81 -3.10 11.66
C ALA A 189 16.30 -3.26 11.84
N VAL A 190 15.93 -3.85 12.98
CA VAL A 190 14.55 -4.05 13.40
C VAL A 190 14.40 -3.56 14.83
N SER A 191 13.35 -2.79 15.11
CA SER A 191 12.96 -2.41 16.45
C SER A 191 11.55 -2.90 16.78
N LEU A 192 11.14 -2.81 18.04
CA LEU A 192 9.78 -3.16 18.42
C LEU A 192 8.77 -2.08 18.00
N GLY A 193 9.21 -0.82 17.86
CA GLY A 193 8.33 0.32 17.64
C GLY A 193 7.58 0.72 18.92
N GLY A 194 6.47 1.44 18.77
CA GLY A 194 5.65 1.89 19.88
C GLY A 194 6.32 2.94 20.77
N GLU A 195 5.87 3.06 22.00
CA GLU A 195 6.39 4.06 22.93
C GLU A 195 7.89 3.87 23.21
N GLY A 196 8.64 4.94 22.95
CA GLY A 196 10.09 4.96 23.12
C GLY A 196 10.86 4.01 22.19
N ASP A 197 10.22 3.56 21.12
CA ASP A 197 10.74 2.53 20.19
C ASP A 197 11.02 1.17 20.88
N ARG A 198 10.35 0.92 22.01
CA ARG A 198 10.53 -0.24 22.89
C ARG A 198 9.23 -0.97 23.18
N ALA A 199 8.14 -0.58 22.54
CA ALA A 199 6.79 -1.13 22.74
C ALA A 199 6.42 -1.21 24.25
N LEU A 200 6.61 -0.11 24.97
CA LEU A 200 6.37 -0.08 26.43
C LEU A 200 4.88 -0.30 26.77
N GLU A 201 4.00 -0.04 25.82
CA GLU A 201 2.56 -0.31 25.91
C GLU A 201 2.18 -1.78 25.76
N TRP A 202 3.10 -2.65 25.28
CA TRP A 202 2.81 -4.08 25.15
C TRP A 202 3.07 -4.82 26.46
N GLU A 203 2.33 -5.89 26.69
CA GLU A 203 2.62 -6.84 27.75
C GLU A 203 4.05 -7.39 27.65
N SER A 204 4.71 -7.62 28.78
CA SER A 204 6.12 -8.02 28.80
C SER A 204 6.38 -9.32 28.02
N PHE A 205 5.49 -10.30 28.11
CA PHE A 205 5.63 -11.57 27.39
C PHE A 205 5.51 -11.39 25.88
N ILE A 206 4.66 -10.46 25.40
CA ILE A 206 4.56 -10.12 23.96
C ILE A 206 5.87 -9.54 23.47
N ARG A 207 6.46 -8.59 24.23
CA ARG A 207 7.76 -8.02 23.87
C ARG A 207 8.85 -9.10 23.77
N GLU A 208 8.92 -10.00 24.74
CA GLU A 208 9.89 -11.10 24.76
C GLU A 208 9.71 -12.02 23.54
N GLU A 209 8.48 -12.37 23.21
CA GLU A 209 8.17 -13.20 22.04
C GLU A 209 8.56 -12.52 20.73
N MET A 210 8.27 -11.22 20.58
CA MET A 210 8.63 -10.47 19.38
C MET A 210 10.14 -10.22 19.28
N ILE A 211 10.86 -10.02 20.39
CA ILE A 211 12.33 -9.98 20.41
C ILE A 211 12.90 -11.31 19.91
N LYS A 212 12.41 -12.43 20.47
CA LYS A 212 12.83 -13.76 20.03
C LYS A 212 12.56 -14.00 18.53
N LYS A 213 11.42 -13.51 18.02
CA LYS A 213 11.10 -13.57 16.59
C LYS A 213 12.16 -12.85 15.76
N VAL A 214 12.61 -11.66 16.17
CA VAL A 214 13.67 -10.91 15.49
C VAL A 214 15.01 -11.65 15.51
N GLU A 215 15.37 -12.24 16.66
CA GLU A 215 16.64 -12.95 16.83
C GLU A 215 16.73 -14.26 16.01
N THR A 216 15.60 -14.83 15.62
CA THR A 216 15.50 -16.10 14.87
C THR A 216 15.17 -15.92 13.38
N SER A 217 15.06 -14.70 12.91
CA SER A 217 14.60 -14.34 11.54
C SER A 217 15.73 -14.17 10.50
#